data_1ed49480e2f64cbf8469cfb2b71cdb9b
#
_entry.id   1ed49480e2f64cbf8469cfb2b71cdb9b
#
_cell.length_a   1.000
_cell.length_b   1.000
_cell.length_c   1.000
_cell.angle_alpha   90.00
_cell.angle_beta   90.00
_cell.angle_gamma   90.00
#
_symmetry.space_group_name_H-M   'P 1'
#
loop_
_entity.id
_entity.type
_entity.pdbx_description
1 polymer ?
#
loop_
_entity_poly.entity_id
_entity_poly.type
_entity_poly.pdbx_seq_one_letter_code
_entity_poly.pdbx_strand_id
1 'polypeptide(L)'
;MIHTILDTDLYKFTTSYAYIKLFPYAMGTFSFKDRDDTAYTDTFLKELQKAVDSLAQTVLTAEELEYMTRHCRFLPRVYWEWLSSFRFQPEKVSIHLDEDRHLNIEITDYLYKATLYEVPLLSIVSEIKNRSLGNVTDMDGILCKLSEKVALSNRHQLYFSEFGTRRRFSFEVQDKVIDRLKETAEYCTGTSNCHFAMKYGMKPMGTHPHEWFMFHGAQFGYKHANYMALENWVNVYDGDLGIALSDTYTSGIFLSNLSRKQAKLFDGVRCDSGDEFDFTDKLVARYRELGIDPTTKTIVFSNALDFGKALDIQEHCRGKIRCSFGIGTNLTNDTGFKPSNIVMKLTQCKMNVNQEWRECVKLSDDAGKHIGSEAEVRACLYDLRLGQQIEPLC
;
A
#
# COMPACT_ATOMS: atom_id res chain seq x y z
N MET A 1 -5.94 11.39 -16.07
CA MET A 1 -5.66 10.18 -15.27
C MET A 1 -4.31 10.28 -14.56
N ILE A 2 -3.20 9.84 -15.13
CA ILE A 2 -1.86 10.01 -14.52
C ILE A 2 -1.13 11.15 -15.25
N HIS A 3 -0.65 12.15 -14.52
CA HIS A 3 -0.07 13.37 -15.12
C HIS A 3 1.46 13.45 -14.93
N THR A 4 2.00 12.79 -13.92
CA THR A 4 3.41 12.81 -13.56
C THR A 4 3.82 11.49 -12.90
N ILE A 5 5.10 11.19 -12.84
CA ILE A 5 5.63 10.04 -12.08
C ILE A 5 5.28 10.16 -10.59
N LEU A 6 5.12 11.38 -10.05
CA LEU A 6 4.75 11.57 -8.65
C LEU A 6 3.27 11.27 -8.33
N ASP A 7 2.39 11.08 -9.34
CA ASP A 7 0.99 10.70 -9.08
C ASP A 7 0.90 9.22 -8.65
N THR A 8 1.54 8.93 -7.53
CA THR A 8 1.65 7.62 -6.90
C THR A 8 1.93 7.75 -5.41
N ASP A 9 1.80 6.66 -4.69
CA ASP A 9 2.03 6.60 -3.25
C ASP A 9 3.54 6.56 -2.92
N LEU A 10 3.97 7.32 -1.90
CA LEU A 10 5.37 7.43 -1.47
C LEU A 10 6.05 6.07 -1.25
N TYR A 11 5.33 5.09 -0.71
CA TYR A 11 5.91 3.79 -0.41
C TYR A 11 6.44 3.06 -1.67
N LYS A 12 5.99 3.42 -2.87
CA LYS A 12 6.52 2.86 -4.11
C LYS A 12 7.94 3.33 -4.38
N PHE A 13 8.22 4.59 -4.12
CA PHE A 13 9.58 5.13 -4.24
C PHE A 13 10.52 4.57 -3.18
N THR A 14 10.06 4.47 -1.94
CA THR A 14 10.87 3.90 -0.86
C THR A 14 11.17 2.42 -1.12
N THR A 15 10.19 1.64 -1.57
CA THR A 15 10.41 0.22 -1.91
C THR A 15 11.32 0.07 -3.13
N SER A 16 11.12 0.89 -4.18
CA SER A 16 11.99 0.91 -5.36
C SER A 16 13.46 1.17 -4.97
N TYR A 17 13.72 2.18 -4.15
CA TYR A 17 15.07 2.45 -3.67
C TYR A 17 15.66 1.34 -2.82
N ALA A 18 14.85 0.72 -1.95
CA ALA A 18 15.30 -0.41 -1.15
C ALA A 18 15.74 -1.60 -2.02
N TYR A 19 14.99 -1.89 -3.09
CA TYR A 19 15.41 -2.89 -4.08
C TYR A 19 16.70 -2.48 -4.82
N ILE A 20 16.83 -1.23 -5.26
CA ILE A 20 18.07 -0.76 -5.90
C ILE A 20 19.28 -0.96 -4.98
N LYS A 21 19.13 -0.61 -3.71
CA LYS A 21 20.26 -0.63 -2.75
C LYS A 21 20.68 -2.05 -2.38
N LEU A 22 19.73 -2.97 -2.18
CA LEU A 22 20.01 -4.30 -1.65
C LEU A 22 19.89 -5.43 -2.68
N PHE A 23 19.00 -5.29 -3.66
CA PHE A 23 18.62 -6.36 -4.59
C PHE A 23 18.51 -5.84 -6.04
N PRO A 24 19.54 -5.16 -6.59
CA PRO A 24 19.44 -4.45 -7.87
C PRO A 24 19.16 -5.37 -9.07
N TYR A 25 19.41 -6.66 -8.93
CA TYR A 25 19.18 -7.66 -9.99
C TYR A 25 17.91 -8.48 -9.77
N ALA A 26 17.20 -8.26 -8.67
CA ALA A 26 15.97 -9.00 -8.39
C ALA A 26 14.87 -8.60 -9.38
N MET A 27 14.14 -9.61 -9.84
CA MET A 27 13.03 -9.48 -10.77
C MET A 27 11.73 -9.94 -10.09
N GLY A 28 10.61 -9.39 -10.54
CA GLY A 28 9.29 -9.79 -10.04
C GLY A 28 8.20 -9.60 -11.06
N THR A 29 7.16 -10.40 -10.92
CA THR A 29 5.91 -10.30 -11.68
C THR A 29 4.81 -9.81 -10.77
N PHE A 30 4.16 -8.73 -11.19
CA PHE A 30 2.96 -8.20 -10.53
C PHE A 30 1.75 -8.52 -11.38
N SER A 31 0.73 -9.10 -10.76
CA SER A 31 -0.53 -9.46 -11.43
C SER A 31 -1.70 -8.75 -10.78
N PHE A 32 -2.61 -8.28 -11.62
CA PHE A 32 -3.87 -7.63 -11.23
C PHE A 32 -4.92 -8.67 -10.83
N LYS A 33 -5.79 -8.29 -9.89
CA LYS A 33 -6.97 -9.06 -9.55
C LYS A 33 -8.13 -8.13 -9.25
N ASP A 34 -9.25 -8.30 -9.96
CA ASP A 34 -10.55 -7.76 -9.57
C ASP A 34 -11.24 -8.78 -8.65
N ARG A 35 -11.62 -8.34 -7.45
CA ARG A 35 -12.32 -9.17 -6.46
C ARG A 35 -13.84 -9.02 -6.54
N ASP A 36 -14.32 -8.12 -7.41
CA ASP A 36 -15.74 -7.93 -7.68
C ASP A 36 -16.25 -8.84 -8.82
N ASP A 37 -15.36 -9.63 -9.41
CA ASP A 37 -15.65 -10.55 -10.51
C ASP A 37 -16.32 -9.84 -11.71
N THR A 38 -15.79 -8.69 -12.07
CA THR A 38 -16.36 -7.81 -13.11
C THR A 38 -16.04 -8.33 -14.50
N ALA A 39 -17.06 -8.50 -15.34
CA ALA A 39 -16.87 -8.70 -16.78
C ALA A 39 -16.65 -7.35 -17.48
N TYR A 40 -15.56 -7.24 -18.22
CA TYR A 40 -15.17 -6.01 -18.93
C TYR A 40 -15.47 -6.07 -20.43
N THR A 41 -15.61 -4.90 -21.06
CA THR A 41 -15.91 -4.76 -22.50
C THR A 41 -14.64 -4.51 -23.32
N ASP A 42 -14.71 -4.77 -24.65
CA ASP A 42 -13.61 -4.43 -25.57
C ASP A 42 -13.36 -2.92 -25.64
N THR A 43 -14.40 -2.11 -25.44
CA THR A 43 -14.28 -0.64 -25.36
C THR A 43 -13.46 -0.26 -24.14
N PHE A 44 -13.73 -0.86 -22.98
CA PHE A 44 -12.93 -0.67 -21.78
C PHE A 44 -11.46 -1.05 -22.01
N LEU A 45 -11.22 -2.23 -22.62
CA LEU A 45 -9.87 -2.72 -22.91
C LEU A 45 -9.07 -1.75 -23.79
N LYS A 46 -9.70 -1.24 -24.87
CA LYS A 46 -9.09 -0.25 -25.78
C LYS A 46 -8.74 1.06 -25.06
N GLU A 47 -9.63 1.52 -24.20
CA GLU A 47 -9.43 2.74 -23.43
C GLU A 47 -8.32 2.56 -22.38
N LEU A 48 -8.29 1.41 -21.71
CA LEU A 48 -7.24 1.04 -20.78
C LEU A 48 -5.89 0.98 -21.47
N GLN A 49 -5.79 0.29 -22.62
CA GLN A 49 -4.54 0.21 -23.38
C GLN A 49 -4.03 1.61 -23.76
N LYS A 50 -4.90 2.47 -24.29
CA LYS A 50 -4.52 3.84 -24.63
C LYS A 50 -4.03 4.64 -23.42
N ALA A 51 -4.66 4.45 -22.25
CA ALA A 51 -4.24 5.13 -21.03
C ALA A 51 -2.89 4.60 -20.51
N VAL A 52 -2.66 3.29 -20.59
CA VAL A 52 -1.37 2.68 -20.24
C VAL A 52 -0.28 3.12 -21.21
N ASP A 53 -0.55 3.17 -22.51
CA ASP A 53 0.40 3.67 -23.51
C ASP A 53 0.84 5.12 -23.22
N SER A 54 -0.07 5.95 -22.71
CA SER A 54 0.22 7.34 -22.34
C SER A 54 1.20 7.47 -21.17
N LEU A 55 1.37 6.44 -20.33
CA LEU A 55 2.34 6.45 -19.23
C LEU A 55 3.79 6.66 -19.72
N ALA A 56 4.12 6.24 -20.94
CA ALA A 56 5.44 6.47 -21.54
C ALA A 56 5.83 7.96 -21.61
N GLN A 57 4.85 8.86 -21.59
CA GLN A 57 5.07 10.31 -21.67
C GLN A 57 5.22 10.95 -20.29
N THR A 58 4.93 10.22 -19.18
CA THR A 58 5.06 10.78 -17.84
C THR A 58 6.54 10.91 -17.45
N VAL A 59 6.87 12.04 -16.85
CA VAL A 59 8.23 12.37 -16.45
C VAL A 59 8.26 12.91 -15.03
N LEU A 60 9.41 12.83 -14.39
CA LEU A 60 9.70 13.60 -13.18
C LEU A 60 10.34 14.92 -13.62
N THR A 61 9.69 16.05 -13.35
CA THR A 61 10.21 17.36 -13.68
C THR A 61 11.35 17.78 -12.75
N ALA A 62 12.13 18.78 -13.16
CA ALA A 62 13.20 19.32 -12.30
C ALA A 62 12.65 19.93 -11.01
N GLU A 63 11.48 20.55 -11.04
CA GLU A 63 10.81 21.11 -9.87
C GLU A 63 10.36 20.00 -8.90
N GLU A 64 9.75 18.93 -9.41
CA GLU A 64 9.35 17.75 -8.64
C GLU A 64 10.57 17.07 -7.99
N LEU A 65 11.66 16.92 -8.73
CA LEU A 65 12.91 16.37 -8.22
C LEU A 65 13.44 17.19 -7.04
N GLU A 66 13.51 18.51 -7.17
CA GLU A 66 13.99 19.39 -6.10
C GLU A 66 13.06 19.37 -4.89
N TYR A 67 11.73 19.34 -5.10
CA TYR A 67 10.77 19.22 -4.02
C TYR A 67 10.98 17.92 -3.24
N MET A 68 11.01 16.77 -3.93
CA MET A 68 11.15 15.46 -3.29
C MET A 68 12.50 15.31 -2.58
N THR A 69 13.59 15.82 -3.15
CA THR A 69 14.91 15.83 -2.50
C THR A 69 14.89 16.58 -1.16
N ARG A 70 14.12 17.67 -1.05
CA ARG A 70 14.02 18.45 0.19
C ARG A 70 13.10 17.82 1.23
N HIS A 71 12.00 17.18 0.80
CA HIS A 71 10.93 16.70 1.69
C HIS A 71 11.06 15.21 2.05
N CYS A 72 11.76 14.41 1.22
CA CYS A 72 12.00 12.99 1.44
C CYS A 72 13.50 12.71 1.61
N ARG A 73 14.12 13.28 2.66
CA ARG A 73 15.58 13.22 2.90
C ARG A 73 16.11 11.80 3.14
N PHE A 74 15.24 10.84 3.49
CA PHE A 74 15.55 9.43 3.60
C PHE A 74 15.77 8.75 2.23
N LEU A 75 15.43 9.42 1.11
CA LEU A 75 15.77 9.00 -0.24
C LEU A 75 16.90 9.93 -0.76
N PRO A 76 18.06 9.38 -1.16
CA PRO A 76 19.17 10.20 -1.62
C PRO A 76 18.86 10.84 -2.98
N ARG A 77 19.46 12.00 -3.24
CA ARG A 77 19.28 12.75 -4.49
C ARG A 77 19.54 11.90 -5.73
N VAL A 78 20.53 11.01 -5.70
CA VAL A 78 20.87 10.13 -6.83
C VAL A 78 19.71 9.22 -7.22
N TYR A 79 18.82 8.84 -6.27
CA TYR A 79 17.62 8.08 -6.60
C TYR A 79 16.62 8.91 -7.41
N TRP A 80 16.41 10.17 -7.03
CA TRP A 80 15.53 11.09 -7.76
C TRP A 80 16.10 11.44 -9.15
N GLU A 81 17.42 11.57 -9.27
CA GLU A 81 18.10 11.76 -10.55
C GLU A 81 17.94 10.53 -11.46
N TRP A 82 18.05 9.30 -10.91
CA TRP A 82 17.72 8.09 -11.63
C TRP A 82 16.24 8.09 -12.06
N LEU A 83 15.32 8.41 -11.17
CA LEU A 83 13.88 8.43 -11.45
C LEU A 83 13.51 9.48 -12.52
N SER A 84 14.24 10.60 -12.61
CA SER A 84 14.03 11.60 -13.67
C SER A 84 14.34 11.07 -15.08
N SER A 85 15.22 10.08 -15.18
CA SER A 85 15.54 9.36 -16.41
C SER A 85 14.62 8.17 -16.69
N PHE A 86 13.90 7.69 -15.67
CA PHE A 86 12.98 6.56 -15.80
C PHE A 86 11.81 6.92 -16.73
N ARG A 87 11.38 5.95 -17.53
CA ARG A 87 10.15 6.00 -18.32
C ARG A 87 9.42 4.69 -18.16
N PHE A 88 8.10 4.79 -17.99
CA PHE A 88 7.26 3.59 -18.11
C PHE A 88 7.39 3.01 -19.50
N GLN A 89 7.38 1.69 -19.57
CA GLN A 89 7.50 0.90 -20.81
C GLN A 89 6.18 0.13 -20.99
N PRO A 90 5.17 0.71 -21.66
CA PRO A 90 3.84 0.09 -21.81
C PRO A 90 3.91 -1.30 -22.48
N GLU A 91 4.88 -1.51 -23.33
CA GLU A 91 5.11 -2.80 -24.02
C GLU A 91 5.46 -3.95 -23.08
N LYS A 92 5.83 -3.66 -21.85
CA LYS A 92 6.07 -4.66 -20.80
C LYS A 92 4.81 -5.01 -20.00
N VAL A 93 3.73 -4.24 -20.16
CA VAL A 93 2.46 -4.48 -19.48
C VAL A 93 1.58 -5.32 -20.38
N SER A 94 1.39 -6.59 -20.03
CA SER A 94 0.41 -7.45 -20.70
C SER A 94 -0.98 -7.10 -20.22
N ILE A 95 -1.91 -6.82 -21.13
CA ILE A 95 -3.30 -6.48 -20.83
C ILE A 95 -4.20 -7.27 -21.77
N HIS A 96 -5.08 -8.10 -21.22
CA HIS A 96 -6.06 -8.87 -22.01
C HIS A 96 -7.29 -9.23 -21.18
N LEU A 97 -8.36 -9.60 -21.86
CA LEU A 97 -9.53 -10.23 -21.24
C LEU A 97 -9.44 -11.73 -21.46
N ASP A 98 -9.79 -12.51 -20.44
CA ASP A 98 -9.93 -13.97 -20.57
C ASP A 98 -11.27 -14.36 -21.24
N GLU A 99 -11.55 -15.67 -21.30
CA GLU A 99 -12.77 -16.22 -21.92
C GLU A 99 -14.04 -15.74 -21.22
N ASP A 100 -13.99 -15.52 -19.90
CA ASP A 100 -15.08 -15.03 -19.06
C ASP A 100 -15.14 -13.48 -19.00
N ARG A 101 -14.30 -12.81 -19.82
CA ARG A 101 -14.22 -11.35 -19.88
C ARG A 101 -13.59 -10.69 -18.65
N HIS A 102 -12.91 -11.44 -17.78
CA HIS A 102 -12.17 -10.86 -16.67
C HIS A 102 -10.89 -10.19 -17.15
N LEU A 103 -10.56 -9.07 -16.51
CA LEU A 103 -9.37 -8.29 -16.85
C LEU A 103 -8.11 -8.90 -16.24
N ASN A 104 -7.15 -9.20 -17.09
CA ASN A 104 -5.81 -9.61 -16.72
C ASN A 104 -4.81 -8.51 -17.05
N ILE A 105 -4.03 -8.07 -16.06
CA ILE A 105 -2.89 -7.15 -16.25
C ILE A 105 -1.68 -7.76 -15.54
N GLU A 106 -0.57 -7.82 -16.26
CA GLU A 106 0.68 -8.35 -15.72
C GLU A 106 1.86 -7.49 -16.16
N ILE A 107 2.81 -7.28 -15.23
CA ILE A 107 4.10 -6.63 -15.49
C ILE A 107 5.24 -7.45 -14.90
N THR A 108 6.24 -7.78 -15.69
CA THR A 108 7.47 -8.44 -15.27
C THR A 108 8.67 -7.57 -15.60
N ASP A 109 9.43 -7.17 -14.58
CA ASP A 109 10.68 -6.41 -14.75
C ASP A 109 11.58 -6.58 -13.51
N TYR A 110 12.72 -5.88 -13.47
CA TYR A 110 13.43 -5.68 -12.21
C TYR A 110 12.50 -5.09 -11.17
N LEU A 111 12.54 -5.61 -9.94
CA LEU A 111 11.59 -5.23 -8.88
C LEU A 111 11.55 -3.73 -8.63
N TYR A 112 12.69 -3.05 -8.65
CA TYR A 112 12.76 -1.61 -8.45
C TYR A 112 12.05 -0.78 -9.54
N LYS A 113 11.78 -1.37 -10.72
CA LYS A 113 10.97 -0.77 -11.78
C LYS A 113 9.53 -1.27 -11.72
N ALA A 114 9.33 -2.58 -11.59
CA ALA A 114 8.00 -3.19 -11.62
C ALA A 114 7.09 -2.65 -10.51
N THR A 115 7.63 -2.39 -9.32
CA THR A 115 6.86 -1.83 -8.19
C THR A 115 6.22 -0.48 -8.50
N LEU A 116 6.80 0.33 -9.41
CA LEU A 116 6.29 1.66 -9.76
C LEU A 116 4.99 1.61 -10.58
N TYR A 117 4.65 0.49 -11.19
CA TYR A 117 3.45 0.35 -12.03
C TYR A 117 2.16 0.13 -11.25
N GLU A 118 2.20 -0.41 -10.01
CA GLU A 118 1.00 -0.83 -9.28
C GLU A 118 -0.03 0.31 -9.14
N VAL A 119 0.39 1.44 -8.58
CA VAL A 119 -0.53 2.54 -8.26
C VAL A 119 -1.08 3.22 -9.50
N PRO A 120 -0.27 3.57 -10.51
CA PRO A 120 -0.77 4.11 -11.77
C PRO A 120 -1.78 3.18 -12.46
N LEU A 121 -1.47 1.89 -12.60
CA LEU A 121 -2.37 0.93 -13.25
C LEU A 121 -3.70 0.79 -12.51
N LEU A 122 -3.68 0.67 -11.17
CA LEU A 122 -4.90 0.58 -10.37
C LEU A 122 -5.74 1.86 -10.46
N SER A 123 -5.12 3.05 -10.41
CA SER A 123 -5.82 4.33 -10.52
C SER A 123 -6.48 4.47 -11.90
N ILE A 124 -5.78 4.08 -12.98
CA ILE A 124 -6.31 4.10 -14.34
C ILE A 124 -7.53 3.16 -14.46
N VAL A 125 -7.39 1.91 -14.00
CA VAL A 125 -8.50 0.93 -14.02
C VAL A 125 -9.71 1.45 -13.25
N SER A 126 -9.51 1.99 -12.04
CA SER A 126 -10.59 2.53 -11.21
C SER A 126 -11.33 3.67 -11.91
N GLU A 127 -10.59 4.62 -12.48
CA GLU A 127 -11.18 5.79 -13.15
C GLU A 127 -11.91 5.41 -14.44
N ILE A 128 -11.35 4.54 -15.29
CA ILE A 128 -12.01 4.08 -16.51
C ILE A 128 -13.25 3.24 -16.17
N LYS A 129 -13.19 2.38 -15.14
CA LYS A 129 -14.35 1.57 -14.69
C LYS A 129 -15.52 2.47 -14.29
N ASN A 130 -15.28 3.50 -13.48
CA ASN A 130 -16.31 4.45 -13.08
C ASN A 130 -16.92 5.16 -14.30
N ARG A 131 -16.09 5.62 -15.23
CA ARG A 131 -16.54 6.29 -16.45
C ARG A 131 -17.32 5.36 -17.37
N SER A 132 -16.89 4.11 -17.55
CA SER A 132 -17.57 3.11 -18.40
C SER A 132 -18.94 2.69 -17.86
N LEU A 133 -19.13 2.78 -16.54
CA LEU A 133 -20.42 2.54 -15.88
C LEU A 133 -21.36 3.76 -15.93
N GLY A 134 -20.90 4.90 -16.49
CA GLY A 134 -21.67 6.14 -16.52
C GLY A 134 -21.84 6.79 -15.14
N ASN A 135 -20.98 6.47 -14.19
CA ASN A 135 -20.99 7.05 -12.86
C ASN A 135 -20.64 8.54 -12.93
N VAL A 136 -21.58 9.39 -12.61
CA VAL A 136 -21.40 10.86 -12.58
C VAL A 136 -21.34 11.30 -11.13
N THR A 137 -20.34 12.11 -10.80
CA THR A 137 -20.15 12.61 -9.43
C THR A 137 -20.92 13.91 -9.19
N ASP A 138 -21.57 13.98 -8.05
CA ASP A 138 -21.98 15.23 -7.43
C ASP A 138 -20.84 15.74 -6.54
N MET A 139 -20.03 16.66 -7.08
CA MET A 139 -18.86 17.19 -6.36
C MET A 139 -19.27 17.95 -5.09
N ASP A 140 -20.35 18.69 -5.13
CA ASP A 140 -20.84 19.44 -3.96
C ASP A 140 -21.29 18.49 -2.85
N GLY A 141 -21.99 17.41 -3.20
CA GLY A 141 -22.38 16.36 -2.27
C GLY A 141 -21.15 15.62 -1.66
N ILE A 142 -20.13 15.35 -2.47
CA ILE A 142 -18.86 14.75 -1.98
C ILE A 142 -18.19 15.69 -0.97
N LEU A 143 -18.06 16.97 -1.29
CA LEU A 143 -17.41 17.96 -0.40
C LEU A 143 -18.23 18.25 0.86
N CYS A 144 -19.56 18.15 0.78
CA CYS A 144 -20.44 18.25 1.94
C CYS A 144 -20.15 17.08 2.93
N LYS A 145 -20.21 15.84 2.46
CA LYS A 145 -19.85 14.66 3.26
C LYS A 145 -18.43 14.74 3.84
N LEU A 146 -17.47 15.23 3.03
CA LEU A 146 -16.08 15.42 3.50
C LEU A 146 -16.03 16.43 4.66
N SER A 147 -16.81 17.52 4.57
CA SER A 147 -16.85 18.54 5.63
C SER A 147 -17.39 17.98 6.96
N GLU A 148 -18.37 17.07 6.91
CA GLU A 148 -18.87 16.35 8.11
C GLU A 148 -17.78 15.47 8.73
N LYS A 149 -17.05 14.71 7.91
CA LYS A 149 -15.93 13.87 8.34
C LYS A 149 -14.79 14.68 8.96
N VAL A 150 -14.46 15.81 8.34
CA VAL A 150 -13.44 16.74 8.86
C VAL A 150 -13.88 17.36 10.18
N ALA A 151 -15.13 17.80 10.30
CA ALA A 151 -15.67 18.33 11.55
C ALA A 151 -15.60 17.29 12.69
N LEU A 152 -15.86 16.01 12.37
CA LEU A 152 -15.74 14.91 13.31
C LEU A 152 -14.28 14.71 13.74
N SER A 153 -13.35 14.66 12.77
CA SER A 153 -11.92 14.55 13.03
C SER A 153 -11.39 15.69 13.90
N ASN A 154 -11.71 16.94 13.56
CA ASN A 154 -11.26 18.11 14.31
C ASN A 154 -11.81 18.11 15.75
N ARG A 155 -13.11 17.78 15.93
CA ARG A 155 -13.73 17.68 17.26
C ARG A 155 -13.04 16.68 18.18
N HIS A 156 -12.63 15.52 17.63
CA HIS A 156 -12.09 14.40 18.41
C HIS A 156 -10.57 14.29 18.32
N GLN A 157 -9.88 15.24 17.67
CA GLN A 157 -8.43 15.23 17.47
C GLN A 157 -7.95 13.91 16.83
N LEU A 158 -8.68 13.45 15.78
CA LEU A 158 -8.40 12.20 15.10
C LEU A 158 -7.30 12.39 14.07
N TYR A 159 -6.09 11.90 14.33
CA TYR A 159 -4.96 11.99 13.42
C TYR A 159 -5.12 10.98 12.27
N PHE A 160 -5.18 11.48 11.04
CA PHE A 160 -5.29 10.62 9.86
C PHE A 160 -4.45 11.13 8.69
N SER A 161 -4.21 10.22 7.72
CA SER A 161 -3.59 10.52 6.42
C SER A 161 -4.49 10.03 5.30
N GLU A 162 -4.47 10.72 4.17
CA GLU A 162 -5.17 10.30 2.96
C GLU A 162 -4.36 9.21 2.23
N PHE A 163 -4.97 8.03 1.97
CA PHE A 163 -4.36 6.84 1.34
C PHE A 163 -5.20 6.30 0.18
N GLY A 164 -5.89 7.17 -0.56
CA GLY A 164 -6.93 6.76 -1.50
C GLY A 164 -6.52 6.63 -2.96
N THR A 165 -5.27 6.91 -3.36
CA THR A 165 -4.83 7.01 -4.76
C THR A 165 -5.19 5.78 -5.59
N ARG A 166 -4.89 4.58 -5.12
CA ARG A 166 -5.03 3.31 -5.89
C ARG A 166 -6.46 3.02 -6.36
N ARG A 167 -7.46 3.44 -5.59
CA ARG A 167 -8.89 3.19 -5.86
C ARG A 167 -9.71 4.47 -5.81
N ARG A 168 -9.07 5.59 -6.15
CA ARG A 168 -9.76 6.88 -6.28
C ARG A 168 -10.87 6.79 -7.32
N PHE A 169 -11.93 7.55 -7.14
CA PHE A 169 -12.98 7.64 -8.17
C PHE A 169 -12.42 8.20 -9.48
N SER A 170 -11.72 9.33 -9.38
CA SER A 170 -10.96 9.96 -10.47
C SER A 170 -9.84 10.83 -9.90
N PHE A 171 -8.93 11.26 -10.76
CA PHE A 171 -7.90 12.25 -10.40
C PHE A 171 -8.53 13.53 -9.86
N GLU A 172 -9.57 14.04 -10.54
CA GLU A 172 -10.25 15.28 -10.18
C GLU A 172 -10.92 15.19 -8.79
N VAL A 173 -11.57 14.07 -8.47
CA VAL A 173 -12.19 13.88 -7.14
C VAL A 173 -11.12 13.88 -6.05
N GLN A 174 -10.02 13.13 -6.22
CA GLN A 174 -8.94 13.13 -5.25
C GLN A 174 -8.30 14.53 -5.10
N ASP A 175 -8.12 15.25 -6.20
CA ASP A 175 -7.58 16.61 -6.21
C ASP A 175 -8.44 17.56 -5.34
N LYS A 176 -9.76 17.58 -5.56
CA LYS A 176 -10.69 18.42 -4.78
C LYS A 176 -10.79 18.01 -3.31
N VAL A 177 -10.74 16.70 -3.05
CA VAL A 177 -10.75 16.18 -1.67
C VAL A 177 -9.51 16.65 -0.91
N ILE A 178 -8.31 16.51 -1.51
CA ILE A 178 -7.06 16.89 -0.85
C ILE A 178 -6.96 18.41 -0.68
N ASP A 179 -7.41 19.20 -1.66
CA ASP A 179 -7.53 20.65 -1.56
C ASP A 179 -8.35 21.05 -0.31
N ARG A 180 -9.56 20.49 -0.18
CA ARG A 180 -10.43 20.73 0.97
C ARG A 180 -9.83 20.24 2.29
N LEU A 181 -9.17 19.06 2.31
CA LEU A 181 -8.49 18.58 3.51
C LEU A 181 -7.38 19.51 3.95
N LYS A 182 -6.60 20.06 3.02
CA LYS A 182 -5.54 21.03 3.32
C LYS A 182 -6.08 22.29 3.99
N GLU A 183 -7.24 22.76 3.55
CA GLU A 183 -7.84 23.98 4.06
C GLU A 183 -8.51 23.80 5.43
N THR A 184 -9.11 22.64 5.70
CA THR A 184 -10.09 22.50 6.79
C THR A 184 -9.76 21.43 7.83
N ALA A 185 -8.89 20.46 7.51
CA ALA A 185 -8.61 19.33 8.38
C ALA A 185 -7.35 19.54 9.23
N GLU A 186 -7.52 20.00 10.48
CA GLU A 186 -6.42 20.29 11.41
C GLU A 186 -5.57 19.05 11.76
N TYR A 187 -6.19 17.87 11.78
CA TYR A 187 -5.55 16.61 12.16
C TYR A 187 -5.22 15.71 10.98
N CYS A 188 -5.33 16.20 9.73
CA CYS A 188 -4.82 15.51 8.56
C CYS A 188 -3.29 15.65 8.50
N THR A 189 -2.59 14.54 8.69
CA THR A 189 -1.11 14.54 8.78
C THR A 189 -0.42 14.55 7.42
N GLY A 190 -1.13 14.27 6.32
CA GLY A 190 -0.60 14.27 4.96
C GLY A 190 -1.35 13.36 4.00
N THR A 191 -0.77 13.14 2.84
CA THR A 191 -1.27 12.23 1.80
C THR A 191 -0.18 11.26 1.37
N SER A 192 -0.56 10.05 0.96
CA SER A 192 0.38 9.10 0.36
C SER A 192 0.79 9.50 -1.06
N ASN A 193 -0.04 10.26 -1.76
CA ASN A 193 0.22 10.71 -3.11
C ASN A 193 1.24 11.84 -3.15
N CYS A 194 2.40 11.59 -3.75
CA CYS A 194 3.51 12.54 -3.78
C CYS A 194 3.22 13.79 -4.63
N HIS A 195 2.45 13.65 -5.72
CA HIS A 195 2.03 14.79 -6.55
C HIS A 195 1.16 15.76 -5.76
N PHE A 196 0.13 15.25 -5.09
CA PHE A 196 -0.75 16.08 -4.28
C PHE A 196 -0.06 16.62 -3.02
N ALA A 197 0.86 15.86 -2.43
CA ALA A 197 1.69 16.37 -1.35
C ALA A 197 2.47 17.63 -1.77
N MET A 198 3.09 17.58 -2.97
CA MET A 198 3.76 18.74 -3.55
C MET A 198 2.80 19.89 -3.87
N LYS A 199 1.72 19.58 -4.60
CA LYS A 199 0.76 20.58 -5.08
C LYS A 199 0.15 21.40 -3.94
N TYR A 200 -0.16 20.77 -2.82
CA TYR A 200 -0.85 21.39 -1.68
C TYR A 200 0.05 21.66 -0.47
N GLY A 201 1.36 21.43 -0.60
CA GLY A 201 2.31 21.63 0.51
C GLY A 201 2.00 20.77 1.73
N MET A 202 1.53 19.53 1.51
CA MET A 202 1.30 18.54 2.54
C MET A 202 2.49 17.59 2.70
N LYS A 203 2.54 16.88 3.82
CA LYS A 203 3.59 15.87 4.04
C LYS A 203 3.31 14.63 3.21
N PRO A 204 4.26 14.13 2.39
CA PRO A 204 4.14 12.83 1.77
C PRO A 204 4.26 11.73 2.84
N MET A 205 3.28 10.80 2.87
CA MET A 205 3.15 9.76 3.89
C MET A 205 3.29 8.38 3.27
N GLY A 206 3.87 7.45 4.03
CA GLY A 206 4.01 6.06 3.62
C GLY A 206 5.23 5.39 4.21
N THR A 207 5.23 4.07 4.23
CA THR A 207 6.34 3.25 4.74
C THR A 207 6.69 2.15 3.75
N HIS A 208 6.33 0.91 4.03
CA HIS A 208 6.61 -0.24 3.17
C HIS A 208 5.34 -1.08 2.91
N PRO A 209 5.27 -1.74 1.74
CA PRO A 209 4.14 -2.56 1.36
C PRO A 209 4.36 -4.03 1.71
N HIS A 210 3.28 -4.83 1.55
CA HIS A 210 3.35 -6.29 1.69
C HIS A 210 4.36 -6.93 0.73
N GLU A 211 4.53 -6.41 -0.49
CA GLU A 211 5.46 -6.96 -1.49
C GLU A 211 6.89 -7.10 -0.97
N TRP A 212 7.34 -6.18 -0.10
CA TRP A 212 8.65 -6.24 0.54
C TRP A 212 8.79 -7.49 1.41
N PHE A 213 7.80 -7.78 2.24
CA PHE A 213 7.77 -8.99 3.07
C PHE A 213 7.58 -10.26 2.23
N MET A 214 6.70 -10.21 1.22
CA MET A 214 6.46 -11.32 0.29
C MET A 214 7.73 -11.72 -0.46
N PHE A 215 8.49 -10.74 -0.95
CA PHE A 215 9.81 -10.97 -1.55
C PHE A 215 10.76 -11.68 -0.58
N HIS A 216 10.84 -11.21 0.68
CA HIS A 216 11.71 -11.82 1.69
C HIS A 216 11.27 -13.25 2.03
N GLY A 217 9.98 -13.52 2.09
CA GLY A 217 9.46 -14.88 2.31
C GLY A 217 9.85 -15.83 1.19
N ALA A 218 9.65 -15.42 -0.06
CA ALA A 218 10.00 -16.21 -1.22
C ALA A 218 11.52 -16.46 -1.34
N GLN A 219 12.36 -15.49 -0.97
CA GLN A 219 13.81 -15.60 -1.15
C GLN A 219 14.55 -16.17 0.05
N PHE A 220 14.08 -15.91 1.29
CA PHE A 220 14.79 -16.28 2.52
C PHE A 220 14.00 -17.26 3.41
N GLY A 221 12.82 -17.70 2.97
CA GLY A 221 11.92 -18.59 3.70
C GLY A 221 11.00 -17.87 4.68
N TYR A 222 9.79 -18.42 4.85
CA TYR A 222 8.67 -17.77 5.56
C TYR A 222 8.98 -17.47 7.04
N LYS A 223 9.69 -18.39 7.72
CA LYS A 223 10.08 -18.20 9.14
C LYS A 223 10.95 -16.96 9.38
N HIS A 224 11.76 -16.59 8.40
CA HIS A 224 12.70 -15.47 8.51
C HIS A 224 12.19 -14.21 7.85
N ALA A 225 11.08 -14.27 7.12
CA ALA A 225 10.58 -13.19 6.26
C ALA A 225 10.41 -11.87 7.00
N ASN A 226 9.65 -11.86 8.10
CA ASN A 226 9.42 -10.65 8.89
C ASN A 226 10.71 -10.07 9.44
N TYR A 227 11.57 -10.92 10.03
CA TYR A 227 12.84 -10.50 10.61
C TYR A 227 13.76 -9.87 9.55
N MET A 228 13.97 -10.57 8.44
CA MET A 228 14.86 -10.11 7.35
C MET A 228 14.33 -8.85 6.67
N ALA A 229 13.01 -8.77 6.45
CA ALA A 229 12.39 -7.59 5.87
C ALA A 229 12.61 -6.35 6.74
N LEU A 230 12.45 -6.46 8.06
CA LEU A 230 12.66 -5.36 8.99
C LEU A 230 14.13 -4.97 9.12
N GLU A 231 15.06 -5.94 9.25
CA GLU A 231 16.50 -5.67 9.30
C GLU A 231 16.99 -4.99 8.01
N ASN A 232 16.58 -5.50 6.85
CA ASN A 232 16.94 -4.91 5.58
C ASN A 232 16.35 -3.50 5.40
N TRP A 233 15.16 -3.23 5.94
CA TRP A 233 14.59 -1.88 5.93
C TRP A 233 15.43 -0.91 6.77
N VAL A 234 15.84 -1.33 7.96
CA VAL A 234 16.75 -0.54 8.82
C VAL A 234 18.09 -0.31 8.12
N ASN A 235 18.64 -1.33 7.44
CA ASN A 235 19.90 -1.19 6.69
C ASN A 235 19.82 -0.19 5.52
N VAL A 236 18.60 0.05 5.00
CA VAL A 236 18.38 1.02 3.92
C VAL A 236 18.16 2.42 4.48
N TYR A 237 17.37 2.57 5.56
CA TYR A 237 16.80 3.82 6.03
C TYR A 237 17.30 4.29 7.40
N ASP A 238 18.23 3.55 8.03
CA ASP A 238 18.88 3.92 9.30
C ASP A 238 17.90 4.25 10.44
N GLY A 239 16.64 3.75 10.36
CA GLY A 239 15.58 3.98 11.33
C GLY A 239 14.50 4.95 10.86
N ASP A 240 14.70 5.69 9.77
CA ASP A 240 13.62 6.44 9.11
C ASP A 240 12.53 5.49 8.59
N LEU A 241 11.31 6.01 8.39
CA LEU A 241 10.15 5.23 7.94
C LEU A 241 9.82 4.07 8.90
N GLY A 242 9.90 4.34 10.20
CA GLY A 242 9.87 3.37 11.29
C GLY A 242 8.49 2.79 11.64
N ILE A 243 7.57 2.58 10.69
CA ILE A 243 6.28 1.92 10.92
C ILE A 243 6.28 0.55 10.26
N ALA A 244 6.42 -0.51 11.08
CA ALA A 244 6.51 -1.89 10.61
C ALA A 244 5.15 -2.44 10.20
N LEU A 245 5.04 -3.05 9.00
CA LEU A 245 3.83 -3.74 8.57
C LEU A 245 3.75 -5.13 9.20
N SER A 246 2.58 -5.52 9.76
CA SER A 246 2.47 -6.68 10.64
C SER A 246 1.77 -7.90 10.06
N ASP A 247 0.93 -7.74 9.03
CA ASP A 247 -0.06 -8.77 8.67
C ASP A 247 0.27 -9.59 7.40
N THR A 248 1.50 -9.51 6.87
CA THR A 248 1.85 -10.27 5.66
C THR A 248 1.78 -11.77 5.91
N TYR A 249 2.33 -12.25 7.02
CA TYR A 249 2.30 -13.65 7.46
C TYR A 249 1.52 -13.82 8.77
N THR A 250 0.42 -13.11 8.90
CA THR A 250 -0.42 -12.90 10.09
C THR A 250 0.24 -12.06 11.17
N SER A 251 -0.58 -11.27 11.86
CA SER A 251 -0.13 -10.44 12.99
C SER A 251 0.39 -11.29 14.15
N GLY A 252 -0.16 -12.49 14.36
CA GLY A 252 0.31 -13.44 15.39
C GLY A 252 1.76 -13.85 15.17
N ILE A 253 2.13 -14.21 13.94
CA ILE A 253 3.54 -14.56 13.58
C ILE A 253 4.43 -13.32 13.70
N PHE A 254 3.97 -12.15 13.25
CA PHE A 254 4.73 -10.92 13.40
C PHE A 254 5.05 -10.62 14.87
N LEU A 255 4.04 -10.64 15.73
CA LEU A 255 4.22 -10.36 17.16
C LEU A 255 5.16 -11.35 17.83
N SER A 256 5.05 -12.65 17.51
CA SER A 256 5.95 -13.68 18.05
C SER A 256 7.41 -13.47 17.62
N ASN A 257 7.64 -13.00 16.41
CA ASN A 257 8.97 -12.78 15.83
C ASN A 257 9.56 -11.40 16.15
N LEU A 258 8.75 -10.44 16.63
CA LEU A 258 9.19 -9.08 16.94
C LEU A 258 10.24 -9.12 18.06
N SER A 259 11.49 -8.86 17.71
CA SER A 259 12.59 -8.80 18.66
C SER A 259 12.59 -7.48 19.45
N ARG A 260 13.21 -7.51 20.66
CA ARG A 260 13.38 -6.27 21.45
C ARG A 260 14.16 -5.19 20.69
N LYS A 261 15.16 -5.59 19.89
CA LYS A 261 15.93 -4.67 19.04
C LYS A 261 15.01 -3.95 18.06
N GLN A 262 14.23 -4.70 17.28
CA GLN A 262 13.29 -4.15 16.29
C GLN A 262 12.21 -3.30 16.94
N ALA A 263 11.61 -3.80 18.04
CA ALA A 263 10.61 -3.04 18.79
C ALA A 263 11.14 -1.70 19.35
N LYS A 264 12.46 -1.58 19.60
CA LYS A 264 13.09 -0.29 19.96
C LYS A 264 13.33 0.60 18.76
N LEU A 265 13.80 0.05 17.63
CA LEU A 265 14.18 0.80 16.45
C LEU A 265 12.96 1.36 15.69
N PHE A 266 11.86 0.60 15.62
CA PHE A 266 10.65 1.05 14.95
C PHE A 266 9.82 1.95 15.85
N ASP A 267 9.28 3.05 15.29
CA ASP A 267 8.39 3.99 15.98
C ASP A 267 7.01 3.41 16.24
N GLY A 268 6.63 2.41 15.46
CA GLY A 268 5.33 1.78 15.59
C GLY A 268 5.10 0.64 14.61
N VAL A 269 3.85 0.23 14.53
CA VAL A 269 3.38 -0.91 13.71
C VAL A 269 2.15 -0.49 12.91
N ARG A 270 2.03 -1.00 11.68
CA ARG A 270 0.83 -0.84 10.85
C ARG A 270 -0.03 -2.10 10.92
N CYS A 271 -1.30 -1.92 11.27
CA CYS A 271 -2.37 -2.91 11.22
C CYS A 271 -3.18 -2.70 9.94
N ASP A 272 -3.16 -3.68 9.00
CA ASP A 272 -3.80 -3.58 7.68
C ASP A 272 -4.85 -4.68 7.44
N SER A 273 -5.09 -5.55 8.41
CA SER A 273 -6.12 -6.60 8.38
C SER A 273 -6.44 -7.10 9.79
N GLY A 274 -7.51 -7.91 9.91
CA GLY A 274 -7.95 -8.49 11.17
C GLY A 274 -8.74 -7.53 12.06
N ASP A 275 -8.90 -7.91 13.34
CA ASP A 275 -9.59 -7.12 14.36
C ASP A 275 -8.61 -6.12 14.99
N GLU A 276 -8.89 -4.84 14.85
CA GLU A 276 -8.03 -3.74 15.30
C GLU A 276 -7.95 -3.64 16.84
N PHE A 277 -9.00 -4.04 17.55
CA PHE A 277 -9.06 -4.02 19.02
C PHE A 277 -8.21 -5.14 19.61
N ASP A 278 -8.39 -6.37 19.12
CA ASP A 278 -7.58 -7.54 19.50
C ASP A 278 -6.10 -7.32 19.17
N PHE A 279 -5.81 -6.78 17.97
CA PHE A 279 -4.44 -6.45 17.58
C PHE A 279 -3.80 -5.43 18.53
N THR A 280 -4.54 -4.37 18.90
CA THR A 280 -4.06 -3.35 19.82
C THR A 280 -3.67 -3.95 21.18
N ASP A 281 -4.54 -4.77 21.78
CA ASP A 281 -4.30 -5.36 23.08
C ASP A 281 -3.11 -6.34 23.06
N LYS A 282 -2.99 -7.16 22.00
CA LYS A 282 -1.85 -8.08 21.78
C LYS A 282 -0.53 -7.32 21.59
N LEU A 283 -0.52 -6.25 20.80
CA LEU A 283 0.70 -5.47 20.57
C LEU A 283 1.15 -4.73 21.84
N VAL A 284 0.21 -4.14 22.60
CA VAL A 284 0.49 -3.50 23.90
C VAL A 284 1.09 -4.50 24.88
N ALA A 285 0.52 -5.72 24.99
CA ALA A 285 1.07 -6.80 25.80
C ALA A 285 2.49 -7.15 25.34
N ARG A 286 2.70 -7.31 24.02
CA ARG A 286 4.03 -7.65 23.48
C ARG A 286 5.08 -6.58 23.75
N TYR A 287 4.79 -5.30 23.64
CA TYR A 287 5.71 -4.23 24.01
C TYR A 287 6.09 -4.29 25.48
N ARG A 288 5.13 -4.54 26.38
CA ARG A 288 5.38 -4.70 27.81
C ARG A 288 6.29 -5.90 28.12
N GLU A 289 6.03 -7.06 27.49
CA GLU A 289 6.92 -8.25 27.58
C GLU A 289 8.35 -7.94 27.16
N LEU A 290 8.52 -7.13 26.13
CA LEU A 290 9.82 -6.71 25.62
C LEU A 290 10.48 -5.60 26.47
N GLY A 291 9.82 -5.13 27.54
CA GLY A 291 10.29 -4.04 28.39
C GLY A 291 10.31 -2.69 27.68
N ILE A 292 9.29 -2.42 26.86
CA ILE A 292 9.09 -1.17 26.13
C ILE A 292 7.76 -0.55 26.59
N ASP A 293 7.78 0.74 26.88
CA ASP A 293 6.57 1.49 27.20
C ASP A 293 5.74 1.69 25.90
N PRO A 294 4.55 1.05 25.78
CA PRO A 294 3.74 1.15 24.59
C PRO A 294 3.21 2.58 24.33
N THR A 295 3.14 3.45 25.32
CA THR A 295 2.69 4.85 25.14
C THR A 295 3.66 5.67 24.30
N THR A 296 4.92 5.19 24.15
CA THR A 296 5.93 5.80 23.28
C THR A 296 5.83 5.34 21.82
N LYS A 297 4.99 4.35 21.54
CA LYS A 297 4.82 3.72 20.21
C LYS A 297 3.49 4.12 19.57
N THR A 298 3.39 3.88 18.26
CA THR A 298 2.21 4.24 17.45
C THR A 298 1.69 3.04 16.69
N ILE A 299 0.38 2.86 16.63
CA ILE A 299 -0.25 1.98 15.64
C ILE A 299 -0.81 2.85 14.51
N VAL A 300 -0.50 2.49 13.27
CA VAL A 300 -1.15 3.04 12.09
C VAL A 300 -2.18 2.02 11.59
N PHE A 301 -3.44 2.33 11.70
CA PHE A 301 -4.54 1.49 11.21
C PHE A 301 -4.88 1.87 9.77
N SER A 302 -5.09 0.89 8.88
CA SER A 302 -5.36 1.13 7.46
C SER A 302 -6.30 0.12 6.80
N ASN A 303 -7.04 -0.68 7.58
CA ASN A 303 -7.96 -1.70 7.09
C ASN A 303 -9.38 -1.15 6.90
N ALA A 304 -9.73 -0.76 5.67
CA ALA A 304 -11.10 -0.38 5.26
C ALA A 304 -11.81 0.58 6.26
N LEU A 305 -11.12 1.64 6.66
CA LEU A 305 -11.58 2.56 7.69
C LEU A 305 -12.54 3.62 7.14
N ASP A 306 -13.54 3.93 7.96
CA ASP A 306 -14.27 5.19 7.97
C ASP A 306 -13.98 5.97 9.27
N PHE A 307 -14.52 7.20 9.38
CA PHE A 307 -14.26 8.05 10.54
C PHE A 307 -14.95 7.57 11.82
N GLY A 308 -16.08 6.87 11.71
CA GLY A 308 -16.78 6.27 12.86
C GLY A 308 -15.94 5.16 13.49
N LYS A 309 -15.54 4.17 12.68
CA LYS A 309 -14.66 3.08 13.11
C LYS A 309 -13.31 3.60 13.66
N ALA A 310 -12.76 4.63 13.03
CA ALA A 310 -11.51 5.23 13.50
C ALA A 310 -11.64 5.85 14.90
N LEU A 311 -12.79 6.47 15.23
CA LEU A 311 -13.06 6.99 16.57
C LEU A 311 -13.16 5.89 17.61
N ASP A 312 -13.86 4.79 17.31
CA ASP A 312 -13.98 3.66 18.23
C ASP A 312 -12.60 3.06 18.54
N ILE A 313 -11.76 2.90 17.53
CA ILE A 313 -10.38 2.44 17.68
C ILE A 313 -9.54 3.45 18.50
N GLN A 314 -9.68 4.74 18.24
CA GLN A 314 -8.97 5.78 19.00
C GLN A 314 -9.33 5.72 20.49
N GLU A 315 -10.61 5.55 20.82
CA GLU A 315 -11.05 5.42 22.21
C GLU A 315 -10.44 4.18 22.87
N HIS A 316 -10.40 3.05 22.15
CA HIS A 316 -9.78 1.82 22.65
C HIS A 316 -8.27 1.97 22.90
N CYS A 317 -7.57 2.74 22.07
CA CYS A 317 -6.13 3.02 22.22
C CYS A 317 -5.81 4.01 23.36
N ARG A 318 -6.81 4.77 23.84
CA ARG A 318 -6.60 5.86 24.81
C ARG A 318 -5.87 5.38 26.06
N GLY A 319 -4.77 6.03 26.41
CA GLY A 319 -3.93 5.68 27.55
C GLY A 319 -3.12 4.39 27.43
N LYS A 320 -3.25 3.66 26.33
CA LYS A 320 -2.52 2.41 26.07
C LYS A 320 -1.36 2.62 25.08
N ILE A 321 -1.63 3.23 23.94
CA ILE A 321 -0.70 3.40 22.81
C ILE A 321 -1.18 4.55 21.93
N ARG A 322 -0.29 5.23 21.21
CA ARG A 322 -0.70 6.23 20.23
C ARG A 322 -1.26 5.57 18.97
N CYS A 323 -2.20 6.22 18.30
CA CYS A 323 -2.77 5.73 17.05
C CYS A 323 -2.88 6.84 15.99
N SER A 324 -2.88 6.42 14.72
CA SER A 324 -3.14 7.24 13.56
C SER A 324 -3.80 6.37 12.47
N PHE A 325 -4.49 6.99 11.52
CA PHE A 325 -5.36 6.27 10.59
C PHE A 325 -4.99 6.59 9.14
N GLY A 326 -4.83 5.56 8.32
CA GLY A 326 -4.71 5.68 6.86
C GLY A 326 -6.07 5.45 6.21
N ILE A 327 -6.72 6.51 5.73
CA ILE A 327 -8.07 6.44 5.18
C ILE A 327 -7.99 6.59 3.65
N GLY A 328 -8.51 5.60 2.93
CA GLY A 328 -8.44 5.52 1.47
C GLY A 328 -9.76 5.89 0.79
N THR A 329 -10.50 4.90 0.30
CA THR A 329 -11.72 5.07 -0.49
C THR A 329 -12.83 5.86 0.21
N ASN A 330 -12.87 5.83 1.53
CA ASN A 330 -13.81 6.66 2.31
C ASN A 330 -13.55 8.17 2.17
N LEU A 331 -12.39 8.58 1.64
CA LEU A 331 -12.08 9.96 1.27
C LEU A 331 -12.21 10.18 -0.25
N THR A 332 -11.55 9.38 -1.06
CA THR A 332 -11.37 9.65 -2.50
C THR A 332 -12.37 8.93 -3.41
N ASN A 333 -13.27 8.13 -2.85
CA ASN A 333 -14.30 7.38 -3.58
C ASN A 333 -15.61 7.21 -2.80
N ASP A 334 -15.94 8.14 -1.91
CA ASP A 334 -17.25 8.19 -1.23
C ASP A 334 -18.24 9.02 -2.05
N THR A 335 -18.52 8.53 -3.24
CA THR A 335 -19.31 9.20 -4.28
C THR A 335 -20.76 8.72 -4.37
N GLY A 336 -21.16 7.76 -3.53
CA GLY A 336 -22.45 7.07 -3.62
C GLY A 336 -22.39 5.81 -4.50
N PHE A 337 -21.31 5.62 -5.25
CA PHE A 337 -21.05 4.39 -6.02
C PHE A 337 -20.09 3.47 -5.24
N LYS A 338 -20.22 2.15 -5.46
CA LYS A 338 -19.33 1.17 -4.83
C LYS A 338 -17.91 1.32 -5.39
N PRO A 339 -16.90 1.57 -4.54
CA PRO A 339 -15.51 1.57 -4.98
C PRO A 339 -15.07 0.21 -5.52
N SER A 340 -14.27 0.21 -6.58
CA SER A 340 -13.71 -1.03 -7.15
C SER A 340 -12.86 -1.79 -6.13
N ASN A 341 -13.07 -3.10 -6.01
CA ASN A 341 -12.24 -3.95 -5.14
C ASN A 341 -11.10 -4.61 -5.92
N ILE A 342 -10.24 -3.76 -6.45
CA ILE A 342 -9.10 -4.14 -7.30
C ILE A 342 -7.79 -4.08 -6.53
N VAL A 343 -6.88 -4.99 -6.85
CA VAL A 343 -5.53 -5.05 -6.29
C VAL A 343 -4.52 -5.46 -7.36
N MET A 344 -3.27 -5.08 -7.17
CA MET A 344 -2.13 -5.60 -7.93
C MET A 344 -1.08 -6.10 -6.96
N LYS A 345 -0.57 -7.31 -7.15
CA LYS A 345 0.29 -7.98 -6.18
C LYS A 345 1.48 -8.65 -6.84
N LEU A 346 2.59 -8.66 -6.13
CA LEU A 346 3.75 -9.47 -6.47
C LEU A 346 3.36 -10.94 -6.35
N THR A 347 3.35 -11.66 -7.48
CA THR A 347 2.95 -13.08 -7.54
C THR A 347 4.14 -14.01 -7.57
N GLN A 348 5.25 -13.59 -8.16
CA GLN A 348 6.49 -14.36 -8.18
C GLN A 348 7.71 -13.43 -8.27
N CYS A 349 8.84 -13.90 -7.76
CA CYS A 349 10.09 -13.17 -7.82
C CYS A 349 11.31 -14.08 -7.89
N LYS A 350 12.45 -13.52 -8.29
CA LYS A 350 13.77 -14.17 -8.26
C LYS A 350 14.87 -13.15 -7.96
N MET A 351 15.99 -13.60 -7.38
CA MET A 351 17.10 -12.72 -6.99
C MET A 351 17.89 -12.17 -8.18
N ASN A 352 17.94 -12.92 -9.29
CA ASN A 352 18.64 -12.52 -10.52
C ASN A 352 18.16 -13.39 -11.69
N VAL A 353 18.62 -13.05 -12.89
CA VAL A 353 18.21 -13.73 -14.15
C VAL A 353 18.53 -15.22 -14.19
N ASN A 354 19.50 -15.68 -13.42
CA ASN A 354 19.97 -17.08 -13.45
C ASN A 354 19.26 -17.97 -12.42
N GLN A 355 18.38 -17.41 -11.60
CA GLN A 355 17.64 -18.18 -10.60
C GLN A 355 16.24 -18.53 -11.09
N GLU A 356 15.69 -19.61 -10.53
CA GLU A 356 14.32 -20.01 -10.74
C GLU A 356 13.34 -19.00 -10.09
N TRP A 357 12.17 -18.84 -10.72
CA TRP A 357 11.08 -18.08 -10.16
C TRP A 357 10.52 -18.76 -8.91
N ARG A 358 10.23 -17.99 -7.91
CA ARG A 358 9.58 -18.43 -6.66
C ARG A 358 8.29 -17.69 -6.49
N GLU A 359 7.22 -18.41 -6.15
CA GLU A 359 5.95 -17.79 -5.81
C GLU A 359 6.04 -16.95 -4.55
N CYS A 360 5.25 -15.90 -4.52
CA CYS A 360 5.14 -14.98 -3.39
C CYS A 360 3.81 -15.20 -2.66
N VAL A 361 3.87 -15.41 -1.35
CA VAL A 361 2.69 -15.64 -0.51
C VAL A 361 2.42 -14.42 0.38
N LYS A 362 1.15 -14.05 0.49
CA LYS A 362 0.60 -13.25 1.58
C LYS A 362 -0.51 -14.05 2.25
N LEU A 363 -0.46 -14.19 3.59
CA LEU A 363 -1.53 -14.86 4.34
C LEU A 363 -2.66 -13.90 4.71
N SER A 364 -2.36 -12.74 5.33
CA SER A 364 -3.33 -11.82 5.93
C SER A 364 -4.03 -12.39 7.17
N ASP A 365 -4.58 -11.51 8.03
CA ASP A 365 -5.42 -11.94 9.16
C ASP A 365 -6.89 -12.11 8.74
N ASP A 366 -7.28 -11.58 7.57
CA ASP A 366 -8.64 -11.71 7.04
C ASP A 366 -8.78 -13.01 6.24
N ALA A 367 -9.77 -13.82 6.57
CA ALA A 367 -10.07 -15.06 5.85
C ALA A 367 -10.33 -14.79 4.36
N GLY A 368 -9.74 -15.63 3.50
CA GLY A 368 -9.93 -15.54 2.04
C GLY A 368 -9.16 -14.42 1.33
N LYS A 369 -8.35 -13.62 2.05
CA LYS A 369 -7.50 -12.56 1.46
C LYS A 369 -6.07 -13.00 1.17
N HIS A 370 -5.77 -14.30 1.20
CA HIS A 370 -4.43 -14.80 0.87
C HIS A 370 -4.08 -14.61 -0.63
N ILE A 371 -2.78 -14.63 -0.92
CA ILE A 371 -2.17 -14.57 -2.25
C ILE A 371 -1.15 -15.70 -2.34
N GLY A 372 -1.01 -16.30 -3.50
CA GLY A 372 -0.19 -17.48 -3.80
C GLY A 372 -1.05 -18.65 -4.25
N SER A 373 -0.44 -19.65 -4.87
CA SER A 373 -1.12 -20.92 -5.20
C SER A 373 -1.51 -21.65 -3.90
N GLU A 374 -2.52 -22.51 -3.98
CA GLU A 374 -2.93 -23.31 -2.82
C GLU A 374 -1.77 -24.15 -2.26
N ALA A 375 -0.93 -24.70 -3.14
CA ALA A 375 0.23 -25.48 -2.75
C ALA A 375 1.23 -24.67 -1.94
N GLU A 376 1.57 -23.45 -2.41
CA GLU A 376 2.54 -22.59 -1.77
C GLU A 376 1.98 -21.95 -0.48
N VAL A 377 0.69 -21.62 -0.45
CA VAL A 377 0.01 -21.19 0.78
C VAL A 377 0.04 -22.28 1.84
N ARG A 378 -0.24 -23.55 1.48
CA ARG A 378 -0.13 -24.69 2.39
C ARG A 378 1.29 -24.89 2.90
N ALA A 379 2.30 -24.77 2.02
CA ALA A 379 3.70 -24.86 2.41
C ALA A 379 4.07 -23.73 3.41
N CYS A 380 3.62 -22.51 3.16
CA CYS A 380 3.80 -21.38 4.05
C CYS A 380 3.15 -21.61 5.44
N LEU A 381 1.90 -22.06 5.47
CA LEU A 381 1.19 -22.37 6.72
C LEU A 381 1.91 -23.47 7.52
N TYR A 382 2.39 -24.52 6.84
CA TYR A 382 3.15 -25.60 7.46
C TYR A 382 4.46 -25.10 8.05
N ASP A 383 5.22 -24.32 7.29
CA ASP A 383 6.49 -23.72 7.71
C ASP A 383 6.32 -22.83 8.95
N LEU A 384 5.25 -22.05 8.99
CA LEU A 384 4.92 -21.15 10.10
C LEU A 384 4.19 -21.86 11.26
N ARG A 385 3.93 -23.18 11.15
CA ARG A 385 3.19 -24.01 12.11
C ARG A 385 1.76 -23.52 12.38
N LEU A 386 1.14 -22.86 11.40
CA LEU A 386 -0.26 -22.40 11.45
C LEU A 386 -1.23 -23.50 10.97
N GLY A 387 -0.73 -24.53 10.28
CA GLY A 387 -1.53 -25.62 9.71
C GLY A 387 -1.75 -26.83 10.63
N GLN A 388 -1.35 -26.81 11.89
CA GLN A 388 -1.50 -27.98 12.79
C GLN A 388 -2.94 -28.22 13.28
N GLN A 389 -3.93 -27.43 12.84
CA GLN A 389 -5.36 -27.67 13.06
C GLN A 389 -6.09 -28.26 11.83
N ILE A 390 -5.37 -28.55 10.75
CA ILE A 390 -5.95 -29.28 9.62
C ILE A 390 -5.82 -30.76 9.95
N GLU A 391 -6.94 -31.41 10.27
CA GLU A 391 -7.03 -32.86 10.46
C GLU A 391 -6.34 -33.58 9.30
N PRO A 392 -5.59 -34.69 9.57
CA PRO A 392 -5.04 -35.50 8.51
C PRO A 392 -6.21 -36.01 7.65
N LEU A 393 -6.19 -35.68 6.37
CA LEU A 393 -7.05 -36.33 5.40
C LEU A 393 -6.69 -37.83 5.41
N CYS A 394 -7.56 -38.64 6.05
CA CYS A 394 -7.55 -40.10 5.91
C CYS A 394 -7.91 -40.50 4.49
#